data_7ac305aa207564c556b915a388e1aaaa
#
_entry.id   7ac305aa207564c556b915a388e1aaaa
#
_cell.length_a   1.000
_cell.length_b   1.000
_cell.length_c   1.000
_cell.angle_alpha   90.00
_cell.angle_beta   90.00
_cell.angle_gamma   90.00
#
_symmetry.space_group_name_H-M   'P 1'
#
loop_
_entity.id
_entity.type
_entity.pdbx_description
1 polymer ?
#
loop_
_entity_poly.entity_id
_entity_poly.type
_entity_poly.pdbx_seq_one_letter_code
_entity_poly.pdbx_strand_id
1 'polypeptide(L)'
;MVPSQVSPGSFGYEFQDARTYASWGVDYLKYDWCNNEGRNAQAAYKIMSDALKKSGRPIILSICEWGHSKPWTWGQGIGQLWRTTHDIISVFSGTIHWGALGIVEIIDQNAELYKYSGPGHWNDPDMLQVGNPGLSMEENRSHFTMWCMLAAPLMAGNDIRKMDKEVAKILMNKEVIAVDRLGKQGRRYKVFGKNEIWVKQLSGDEIAVCLFNRDDHFSWNLDIDWQKEDFSLVGVNLTEKKYKVRDLWKQKDLGTA
;
A
#
# COMPACT_ATOMS: atom_id res chain seq x y z
N MET A 1 -14.06 15.59 -3.28
CA MET A 1 -13.02 16.55 -3.73
C MET A 1 -13.58 17.94 -3.52
N VAL A 2 -12.98 18.75 -2.66
CA VAL A 2 -13.35 20.18 -2.56
C VAL A 2 -12.98 20.80 -3.90
N PRO A 3 -13.84 21.57 -4.57
CA PRO A 3 -13.47 22.25 -5.80
C PRO A 3 -12.22 23.05 -5.50
N SER A 4 -11.19 22.87 -6.31
CA SER A 4 -9.90 23.51 -6.14
C SER A 4 -10.09 25.02 -6.01
N GLN A 5 -10.04 25.52 -4.78
CA GLN A 5 -9.66 26.91 -4.63
C GLN A 5 -8.29 27.03 -5.29
N VAL A 6 -8.18 27.93 -6.26
CA VAL A 6 -6.92 28.21 -6.94
C VAL A 6 -6.01 28.84 -5.88
N SER A 7 -5.26 28.00 -5.20
CA SER A 7 -4.21 28.44 -4.28
C SER A 7 -2.87 28.37 -5.03
N PRO A 8 -1.96 29.31 -4.82
CA PRO A 8 -0.63 29.22 -5.39
C PRO A 8 0.04 27.93 -4.88
N GLY A 9 0.59 27.14 -5.80
CA GLY A 9 1.42 25.98 -5.46
C GLY A 9 2.87 26.39 -5.22
N SER A 10 3.71 25.40 -4.87
CA SER A 10 5.14 25.64 -4.57
C SER A 10 6.01 25.92 -5.80
N PHE A 11 5.45 25.93 -7.01
CA PHE A 11 6.23 26.11 -8.22
C PHE A 11 7.00 27.44 -8.22
N GLY A 12 8.34 27.35 -8.32
CA GLY A 12 9.26 28.50 -8.23
C GLY A 12 9.58 28.93 -6.79
N TYR A 13 8.92 28.33 -5.79
CA TYR A 13 9.10 28.63 -4.38
C TYR A 13 9.52 27.40 -3.55
N GLU A 14 9.86 26.28 -4.19
CA GLU A 14 10.12 24.99 -3.55
C GLU A 14 11.16 25.10 -2.41
N PHE A 15 12.23 25.87 -2.61
CA PHE A 15 13.27 26.07 -1.60
C PHE A 15 12.82 26.95 -0.42
N GLN A 16 11.94 27.91 -0.67
CA GLN A 16 11.34 28.74 0.38
C GLN A 16 10.36 27.89 1.19
N ASP A 17 9.49 27.16 0.52
CA ASP A 17 8.47 26.33 1.16
C ASP A 17 9.11 25.19 1.96
N ALA A 18 10.14 24.54 1.42
CA ALA A 18 10.87 23.50 2.13
C ALA A 18 11.48 23.99 3.45
N ARG A 19 12.05 25.23 3.47
CA ARG A 19 12.55 25.85 4.70
C ARG A 19 11.42 26.16 5.67
N THR A 20 10.28 26.62 5.15
CA THR A 20 9.10 26.90 5.98
C THR A 20 8.56 25.62 6.60
N TYR A 21 8.42 24.53 5.84
CA TYR A 21 8.00 23.23 6.36
C TYR A 21 8.98 22.71 7.43
N ALA A 22 10.28 22.82 7.18
CA ALA A 22 11.29 22.45 8.16
C ALA A 22 11.18 23.27 9.45
N SER A 23 10.93 24.58 9.36
CA SER A 23 10.75 25.47 10.54
C SER A 23 9.49 25.13 11.35
N TRP A 24 8.46 24.59 10.69
CA TRP A 24 7.23 24.10 11.33
C TRP A 24 7.38 22.69 11.93
N GLY A 25 8.53 22.05 11.73
CA GLY A 25 8.77 20.70 12.24
C GLY A 25 8.08 19.60 11.42
N VAL A 26 7.75 19.84 10.15
CA VAL A 26 7.15 18.84 9.26
C VAL A 26 8.15 17.70 9.00
N ASP A 27 7.69 16.45 9.11
CA ASP A 27 8.47 15.23 8.87
C ASP A 27 8.09 14.51 7.58
N TYR A 28 6.91 14.81 7.02
CA TYR A 28 6.36 14.14 5.85
C TYR A 28 5.64 15.15 4.97
N LEU A 29 5.99 15.20 3.70
CA LEU A 29 5.34 16.01 2.69
C LEU A 29 4.77 15.12 1.57
N LYS A 30 3.44 15.05 1.45
CA LYS A 30 2.78 14.58 0.24
C LYS A 30 2.67 15.74 -0.73
N TYR A 31 3.36 15.64 -1.86
CA TYR A 31 3.42 16.68 -2.88
C TYR A 31 2.53 16.27 -4.06
N ASP A 32 1.37 16.90 -4.15
CA ASP A 32 0.34 16.57 -5.12
C ASP A 32 0.67 17.10 -6.52
N TRP A 33 -0.02 16.60 -7.54
CA TRP A 33 0.23 16.91 -8.94
C TRP A 33 -0.88 17.72 -9.62
N CYS A 34 -1.80 18.30 -8.84
CA CYS A 34 -2.90 19.13 -9.36
C CYS A 34 -2.37 20.37 -10.07
N ASN A 35 -3.04 20.78 -11.15
CA ASN A 35 -2.73 22.01 -11.91
C ASN A 35 -1.26 22.10 -12.39
N ASN A 36 -0.71 20.97 -12.85
CA ASN A 36 0.69 20.85 -13.23
C ASN A 36 1.05 21.50 -14.59
N GLU A 37 0.05 21.94 -15.37
CA GLU A 37 0.21 22.63 -16.66
C GLU A 37 1.10 21.89 -17.68
N GLY A 38 1.10 20.56 -17.64
CA GLY A 38 1.88 19.70 -18.53
C GLY A 38 3.38 19.67 -18.23
N ARG A 39 3.80 20.06 -17.03
CA ARG A 39 5.21 20.01 -16.60
C ARG A 39 5.70 18.56 -16.54
N ASN A 40 7.01 18.41 -16.67
CA ASN A 40 7.65 17.12 -16.46
C ASN A 40 7.65 16.76 -14.97
N ALA A 41 6.95 15.67 -14.61
CA ALA A 41 6.78 15.24 -13.22
C ALA A 41 8.12 14.94 -12.54
N GLN A 42 8.98 14.13 -13.17
CA GLN A 42 10.28 13.76 -12.60
C GLN A 42 11.13 15.00 -12.28
N ALA A 43 11.17 16.00 -13.18
CA ALA A 43 11.92 17.23 -12.95
C ALA A 43 11.35 18.05 -11.79
N ALA A 44 10.02 18.21 -11.72
CA ALA A 44 9.36 18.97 -10.66
C ALA A 44 9.57 18.32 -9.27
N TYR A 45 9.37 17.01 -9.16
CA TYR A 45 9.61 16.28 -7.90
C TYR A 45 11.10 16.29 -7.50
N LYS A 46 12.01 16.26 -8.48
CA LYS A 46 13.46 16.40 -8.21
C LYS A 46 13.79 17.77 -7.59
N ILE A 47 13.19 18.85 -8.05
CA ILE A 47 13.42 20.19 -7.49
C ILE A 47 12.94 20.24 -6.03
N MET A 48 11.71 19.75 -5.75
CA MET A 48 11.22 19.71 -4.38
C MET A 48 12.08 18.78 -3.50
N SER A 49 12.50 17.62 -4.00
CA SER A 49 13.43 16.72 -3.28
C SER A 49 14.72 17.42 -2.89
N ASP A 50 15.33 18.15 -3.82
CA ASP A 50 16.57 18.89 -3.56
C ASP A 50 16.35 20.03 -2.56
N ALA A 51 15.20 20.70 -2.63
CA ALA A 51 14.80 21.73 -1.69
C ALA A 51 14.65 21.18 -0.27
N LEU A 52 13.97 20.05 -0.12
CA LEU A 52 13.78 19.36 1.17
C LEU A 52 15.13 18.91 1.76
N LYS A 53 16.02 18.31 0.96
CA LYS A 53 17.37 17.92 1.38
C LYS A 53 18.20 19.10 1.90
N LYS A 54 17.99 20.30 1.36
CA LYS A 54 18.68 21.54 1.75
C LYS A 54 17.98 22.31 2.87
N SER A 55 16.83 21.88 3.32
CA SER A 55 16.06 22.58 4.38
C SER A 55 16.67 22.46 5.78
N GLY A 56 17.61 21.52 5.98
CA GLY A 56 18.22 21.23 7.27
C GLY A 56 17.42 20.25 8.15
N ARG A 57 16.26 19.76 7.67
CA ARG A 57 15.42 18.75 8.36
C ARG A 57 15.19 17.54 7.44
N PRO A 58 15.28 16.30 7.95
CA PRO A 58 14.90 15.12 7.19
C PRO A 58 13.37 15.08 7.02
N ILE A 59 12.89 15.36 5.81
CA ILE A 59 11.47 15.34 5.45
C ILE A 59 11.27 14.25 4.41
N ILE A 60 10.37 13.30 4.69
CA ILE A 60 9.95 12.26 3.76
C ILE A 60 9.14 12.90 2.63
N LEU A 61 9.52 12.66 1.39
CA LEU A 61 8.76 13.10 0.22
C LEU A 61 7.91 11.96 -0.34
N SER A 62 6.60 12.16 -0.37
CA SER A 62 5.62 11.31 -1.04
C SER A 62 5.24 11.93 -2.38
N ILE A 63 5.58 11.23 -3.46
CA ILE A 63 5.26 11.59 -4.84
C ILE A 63 3.80 11.23 -5.13
N CYS A 64 2.98 12.17 -5.55
CA CYS A 64 1.56 11.96 -5.79
C CYS A 64 1.13 12.46 -7.18
N GLU A 65 1.53 11.72 -8.22
CA GLU A 65 1.15 11.98 -9.62
C GLU A 65 0.27 10.85 -10.22
N TRP A 66 -0.38 10.08 -9.33
CA TRP A 66 -1.37 9.03 -9.63
C TRP A 66 -0.87 7.91 -10.56
N GLY A 67 0.43 7.69 -10.65
CA GLY A 67 1.01 6.64 -11.50
C GLY A 67 1.14 6.99 -12.97
N HIS A 68 0.76 8.21 -13.40
CA HIS A 68 0.68 8.61 -14.80
C HIS A 68 2.00 8.49 -15.54
N SER A 69 3.10 8.90 -14.91
CA SER A 69 4.44 8.83 -15.51
C SER A 69 5.26 7.63 -15.00
N LYS A 70 4.60 6.66 -14.37
CA LYS A 70 5.22 5.46 -13.78
C LYS A 70 6.32 5.82 -12.79
N PRO A 71 5.99 6.53 -11.69
CA PRO A 71 6.97 7.06 -10.73
C PRO A 71 7.84 5.98 -10.10
N TRP A 72 7.39 4.73 -10.06
CA TRP A 72 8.20 3.59 -9.63
C TRP A 72 9.46 3.36 -10.47
N THR A 73 9.53 3.89 -11.70
CA THR A 73 10.69 3.72 -12.59
C THR A 73 11.77 4.80 -12.38
N TRP A 74 11.42 5.94 -11.78
CA TRP A 74 12.33 7.07 -11.61
C TRP A 74 12.32 7.70 -10.21
N GLY A 75 11.35 7.34 -9.35
CA GLY A 75 11.15 7.99 -8.04
C GLY A 75 12.21 7.64 -7.00
N GLN A 76 12.90 6.49 -7.15
CA GLN A 76 13.97 6.10 -6.23
C GLN A 76 15.08 7.16 -6.20
N GLY A 77 15.46 7.61 -4.99
CA GLY A 77 16.43 8.69 -4.80
C GLY A 77 15.83 10.11 -4.91
N ILE A 78 14.59 10.25 -5.42
CA ILE A 78 13.83 11.49 -5.43
C ILE A 78 12.88 11.53 -4.23
N GLY A 79 11.97 10.57 -4.12
CA GLY A 79 11.07 10.40 -2.98
C GLY A 79 11.23 9.06 -2.30
N GLN A 80 10.61 8.89 -1.13
CA GLN A 80 10.62 7.65 -0.37
C GLN A 80 9.39 6.79 -0.64
N LEU A 81 8.34 7.36 -1.21
CA LEU A 81 7.16 6.64 -1.66
C LEU A 81 6.50 7.39 -2.83
N TRP A 82 5.70 6.66 -3.60
CA TRP A 82 5.02 7.20 -4.78
C TRP A 82 3.67 6.52 -5.00
N ARG A 83 2.66 7.34 -5.30
CA ARG A 83 1.34 6.86 -5.72
C ARG A 83 1.47 6.06 -7.01
N THR A 84 0.85 4.90 -7.02
CA THR A 84 0.91 3.95 -8.15
C THR A 84 -0.34 4.00 -9.02
N THR A 85 -1.44 4.54 -8.50
CA THR A 85 -2.77 4.53 -9.12
C THR A 85 -3.50 5.84 -8.91
N HIS A 86 -4.64 6.02 -9.58
CA HIS A 86 -5.64 7.02 -9.22
C HIS A 86 -6.13 6.86 -7.78
N ASP A 87 -6.86 7.87 -7.29
CA ASP A 87 -7.34 7.93 -5.91
C ASP A 87 -8.25 6.75 -5.58
N ILE A 88 -8.11 6.25 -4.37
CA ILE A 88 -8.96 5.20 -3.81
C ILE A 88 -10.33 5.75 -3.41
N ILE A 89 -11.38 4.98 -3.66
CA ILE A 89 -12.72 5.20 -3.11
C ILE A 89 -13.12 4.05 -2.17
N SER A 90 -14.06 4.34 -1.27
CA SER A 90 -14.53 3.37 -0.28
C SER A 90 -15.56 2.39 -0.88
N VAL A 91 -15.12 1.63 -1.90
CA VAL A 91 -15.84 0.50 -2.47
C VAL A 91 -14.88 -0.65 -2.69
N PHE A 92 -15.37 -1.87 -2.59
CA PHE A 92 -14.52 -3.04 -2.75
C PHE A 92 -14.04 -3.21 -4.20
N SER A 93 -14.95 -3.10 -5.16
CA SER A 93 -14.64 -3.14 -6.59
C SER A 93 -15.46 -2.11 -7.35
N GLY A 94 -14.89 -1.51 -8.35
CA GLY A 94 -15.52 -0.54 -9.25
C GLY A 94 -14.67 0.70 -9.49
N THR A 95 -15.14 1.50 -10.44
CA THR A 95 -14.53 2.78 -10.81
C THR A 95 -15.60 3.85 -10.94
N ILE A 96 -15.22 5.10 -10.74
CA ILE A 96 -16.13 6.22 -10.99
C ILE A 96 -15.64 7.10 -12.14
N HIS A 97 -16.54 7.95 -12.64
CA HIS A 97 -16.37 8.71 -13.90
C HIS A 97 -15.09 9.57 -13.99
N TRP A 98 -14.51 10.02 -12.87
CA TRP A 98 -13.26 10.79 -12.87
C TRP A 98 -12.01 9.91 -12.62
N GLY A 99 -12.16 8.58 -12.68
CA GLY A 99 -11.03 7.64 -12.67
C GLY A 99 -10.63 7.08 -11.33
N ALA A 100 -11.30 7.43 -10.22
CA ALA A 100 -10.99 6.83 -8.94
C ALA A 100 -11.41 5.35 -8.88
N LEU A 101 -10.72 4.59 -8.06
CA LEU A 101 -10.68 3.13 -8.11
C LEU A 101 -11.12 2.52 -6.80
N GLY A 102 -11.80 1.38 -6.89
CA GLY A 102 -12.02 0.49 -5.76
C GLY A 102 -10.75 -0.27 -5.36
N ILE A 103 -10.86 -0.98 -4.24
CA ILE A 103 -9.73 -1.69 -3.62
C ILE A 103 -9.17 -2.76 -4.56
N VAL A 104 -10.04 -3.54 -5.21
CA VAL A 104 -9.63 -4.65 -6.09
C VAL A 104 -8.86 -4.15 -7.32
N GLU A 105 -9.30 -3.07 -7.95
CA GLU A 105 -8.65 -2.47 -9.11
C GLU A 105 -7.26 -1.94 -8.75
N ILE A 106 -7.10 -1.38 -7.55
CA ILE A 106 -5.81 -0.92 -7.04
C ILE A 106 -4.87 -2.10 -6.78
N ILE A 107 -5.37 -3.18 -6.17
CA ILE A 107 -4.59 -4.40 -5.95
C ILE A 107 -4.07 -4.95 -7.27
N ASP A 108 -4.92 -5.01 -8.30
CA ASP A 108 -4.54 -5.51 -9.62
C ASP A 108 -3.45 -4.69 -10.28
N GLN A 109 -3.54 -3.35 -10.20
CA GLN A 109 -2.53 -2.46 -10.75
C GLN A 109 -1.20 -2.54 -10.00
N ASN A 110 -1.22 -2.89 -8.71
CA ASN A 110 0.00 -3.03 -7.90
C ASN A 110 0.63 -4.43 -7.94
N ALA A 111 -0.07 -5.46 -8.43
CA ALA A 111 0.37 -6.85 -8.34
C ALA A 111 1.78 -7.09 -8.93
N GLU A 112 2.11 -6.43 -10.04
CA GLU A 112 3.39 -6.58 -10.74
C GLU A 112 4.45 -5.53 -10.34
N LEU A 113 4.12 -4.61 -9.42
CA LEU A 113 5.03 -3.55 -9.01
C LEU A 113 5.99 -3.95 -7.88
N TYR A 114 5.94 -5.19 -7.40
CA TYR A 114 6.75 -5.71 -6.30
C TYR A 114 8.27 -5.50 -6.48
N LYS A 115 8.75 -5.45 -7.72
CA LYS A 115 10.18 -5.26 -8.05
C LYS A 115 10.67 -3.82 -7.86
N TYR A 116 9.76 -2.88 -7.67
CA TYR A 116 10.09 -1.46 -7.55
C TYR A 116 9.98 -0.93 -6.11
N SER A 117 9.55 -1.77 -5.16
CA SER A 117 9.45 -1.38 -3.77
C SER A 117 10.44 -2.14 -2.88
N GLY A 118 10.87 -1.50 -1.83
CA GLY A 118 11.78 -2.06 -0.86
C GLY A 118 12.16 -1.03 0.22
N PRO A 119 13.08 -1.37 1.13
CA PRO A 119 13.49 -0.47 2.19
C PRO A 119 13.92 0.91 1.68
N GLY A 120 13.23 1.95 2.16
CA GLY A 120 13.49 3.35 1.80
C GLY A 120 12.81 3.83 0.51
N HIS A 121 12.04 2.98 -0.18
CA HIS A 121 11.29 3.35 -1.38
C HIS A 121 10.07 2.43 -1.57
N TRP A 122 8.86 2.98 -1.52
CA TRP A 122 7.63 2.22 -1.39
C TRP A 122 6.61 2.56 -2.47
N ASN A 123 5.93 1.53 -3.01
CA ASN A 123 4.70 1.71 -3.76
C ASN A 123 3.60 2.17 -2.81
N ASP A 124 2.91 3.23 -3.15
CA ASP A 124 1.79 3.77 -2.39
C ASP A 124 0.49 3.55 -3.17
N PRO A 125 -0.32 2.55 -2.81
CA PRO A 125 -1.62 2.28 -3.42
C PRO A 125 -2.73 3.21 -2.90
N ASP A 126 -2.37 4.26 -2.18
CA ASP A 126 -3.23 5.19 -1.47
C ASP A 126 -3.58 4.78 -0.02
N MET A 127 -4.24 5.68 0.68
CA MET A 127 -4.63 5.52 2.09
C MET A 127 -5.58 4.34 2.30
N LEU A 128 -5.72 3.94 3.55
CA LEU A 128 -6.71 2.95 3.97
C LEU A 128 -8.12 3.56 4.00
N GLN A 129 -9.09 2.87 3.41
CA GLN A 129 -10.52 3.17 3.52
C GLN A 129 -11.21 2.38 4.64
N VAL A 130 -10.44 1.67 5.45
CA VAL A 130 -10.92 0.83 6.55
C VAL A 130 -11.74 1.66 7.53
N GLY A 131 -13.01 1.28 7.70
CA GLY A 131 -13.96 1.97 8.59
C GLY A 131 -14.71 3.14 7.95
N ASN A 132 -14.44 3.46 6.69
CA ASN A 132 -15.27 4.38 5.93
C ASN A 132 -16.55 3.69 5.44
N PRO A 133 -17.67 4.42 5.25
CA PRO A 133 -18.89 3.85 4.69
C PRO A 133 -18.68 3.24 3.31
N GLY A 134 -19.36 2.13 3.01
CA GLY A 134 -19.35 1.47 1.69
C GLY A 134 -18.62 0.13 1.68
N LEU A 135 -17.91 -0.24 2.74
CA LEU A 135 -17.25 -1.53 2.90
C LEU A 135 -17.88 -2.35 4.03
N SER A 136 -18.14 -3.62 3.78
CA SER A 136 -18.45 -4.59 4.83
C SER A 136 -17.23 -4.84 5.75
N MET A 137 -17.44 -5.50 6.89
CA MET A 137 -16.32 -5.81 7.80
C MET A 137 -15.32 -6.79 7.19
N GLU A 138 -15.77 -7.72 6.34
CA GLU A 138 -14.89 -8.64 5.64
C GLU A 138 -14.07 -7.94 4.55
N GLU A 139 -14.68 -6.99 3.82
CA GLU A 139 -13.96 -6.15 2.84
C GLU A 139 -12.94 -5.23 3.52
N ASN A 140 -13.28 -4.65 4.67
CA ASN A 140 -12.33 -3.88 5.49
C ASN A 140 -11.13 -4.73 5.92
N ARG A 141 -11.37 -5.98 6.32
CA ARG A 141 -10.32 -6.93 6.70
C ARG A 141 -9.48 -7.31 5.49
N SER A 142 -10.11 -7.60 4.36
CA SER A 142 -9.45 -7.92 3.09
C SER A 142 -8.57 -6.75 2.61
N HIS A 143 -9.11 -5.54 2.64
CA HIS A 143 -8.38 -4.32 2.31
C HIS A 143 -7.11 -4.16 3.15
N PHE A 144 -7.25 -4.23 4.48
CA PHE A 144 -6.11 -4.10 5.39
C PHE A 144 -5.06 -5.20 5.17
N THR A 145 -5.52 -6.44 5.00
CA THR A 145 -4.63 -7.58 4.71
C THR A 145 -3.82 -7.35 3.44
N MET A 146 -4.48 -6.91 2.38
CA MET A 146 -3.81 -6.71 1.09
C MET A 146 -2.83 -5.54 1.14
N TRP A 147 -3.14 -4.43 1.85
CA TRP A 147 -2.16 -3.35 2.06
C TRP A 147 -0.93 -3.84 2.81
N CYS A 148 -1.11 -4.69 3.83
CA CYS A 148 0.03 -5.31 4.52
C CYS A 148 0.82 -6.27 3.62
N MET A 149 0.15 -7.03 2.76
CA MET A 149 0.82 -7.88 1.76
C MET A 149 1.59 -7.05 0.74
N LEU A 150 1.05 -5.91 0.31
CA LEU A 150 1.68 -4.99 -0.64
C LEU A 150 2.85 -4.18 -0.04
N ALA A 151 3.09 -4.25 1.27
CA ALA A 151 4.03 -3.39 2.00
C ALA A 151 3.72 -1.89 1.75
N ALA A 152 2.45 -1.56 1.79
CA ALA A 152 1.93 -0.22 1.51
C ALA A 152 2.01 0.68 2.74
N PRO A 153 2.12 2.01 2.57
CA PRO A 153 1.96 2.93 3.70
C PRO A 153 0.59 2.76 4.36
N LEU A 154 0.56 2.37 5.63
CA LEU A 154 -0.69 2.14 6.39
C LEU A 154 -1.21 3.45 6.98
N MET A 155 -1.73 4.33 6.11
CA MET A 155 -2.29 5.62 6.52
C MET A 155 -3.81 5.53 6.66
N ALA A 156 -4.33 5.67 7.88
CA ALA A 156 -5.76 5.63 8.15
C ALA A 156 -6.49 6.82 7.50
N GLY A 157 -7.52 6.54 6.69
CA GLY A 157 -8.33 7.55 6.00
C GLY A 157 -9.70 7.79 6.63
N ASN A 158 -10.01 7.13 7.76
CA ASN A 158 -11.27 7.27 8.48
C ASN A 158 -11.21 8.31 9.61
N ASP A 159 -12.35 8.74 10.11
CA ASP A 159 -12.43 9.59 11.31
C ASP A 159 -12.16 8.77 12.58
N ILE A 160 -10.92 8.83 13.07
CA ILE A 160 -10.48 8.08 14.25
C ILE A 160 -11.22 8.47 15.55
N ARG A 161 -11.86 9.63 15.60
CA ARG A 161 -12.65 10.09 16.77
C ARG A 161 -13.93 9.30 16.96
N LYS A 162 -14.45 8.75 15.87
CA LYS A 162 -15.72 7.99 15.81
C LYS A 162 -15.51 6.55 15.34
N MET A 163 -14.29 6.05 15.46
CA MET A 163 -13.94 4.72 14.97
C MET A 163 -14.64 3.64 15.79
N ASP A 164 -15.33 2.73 15.08
CA ASP A 164 -15.94 1.54 15.67
C ASP A 164 -14.86 0.61 16.27
N LYS A 165 -15.21 -0.12 17.35
CA LYS A 165 -14.30 -1.04 18.03
C LYS A 165 -13.82 -2.18 17.12
N GLU A 166 -14.67 -2.69 16.23
CA GLU A 166 -14.30 -3.75 15.30
C GLU A 166 -13.34 -3.23 14.21
N VAL A 167 -13.56 -2.01 13.73
CA VAL A 167 -12.61 -1.30 12.86
C VAL A 167 -11.26 -1.10 13.56
N ALA A 168 -11.28 -0.68 14.82
CA ALA A 168 -10.06 -0.54 15.62
C ALA A 168 -9.30 -1.87 15.75
N LYS A 169 -9.99 -3.01 15.93
CA LYS A 169 -9.35 -4.34 15.97
C LYS A 169 -8.65 -4.68 14.65
N ILE A 170 -9.21 -4.27 13.51
CA ILE A 170 -8.57 -4.46 12.21
C ILE A 170 -7.30 -3.62 12.15
N LEU A 171 -7.40 -2.31 12.33
CA LEU A 171 -6.30 -1.37 12.18
C LEU A 171 -5.18 -1.55 13.21
N MET A 172 -5.46 -2.16 14.37
CA MET A 172 -4.50 -2.40 15.45
C MET A 172 -4.05 -3.86 15.57
N ASN A 173 -4.37 -4.73 14.62
CA ASN A 173 -3.90 -6.12 14.66
C ASN A 173 -2.39 -6.18 14.45
N LYS A 174 -1.66 -6.33 15.55
CA LYS A 174 -0.18 -6.31 15.55
C LYS A 174 0.46 -7.40 14.69
N GLU A 175 -0.19 -8.55 14.58
CA GLU A 175 0.34 -9.68 13.81
C GLU A 175 0.21 -9.44 12.30
N VAL A 176 -0.91 -8.87 11.87
CA VAL A 176 -1.10 -8.50 10.46
C VAL A 176 -0.21 -7.29 10.11
N ILE A 177 -0.09 -6.29 10.99
CA ILE A 177 0.85 -5.17 10.82
C ILE A 177 2.30 -5.67 10.72
N ALA A 178 2.68 -6.72 11.45
CA ALA A 178 4.02 -7.28 11.37
C ALA A 178 4.35 -7.79 9.96
N VAL A 179 3.36 -8.28 9.21
CA VAL A 179 3.53 -8.67 7.80
C VAL A 179 3.94 -7.47 6.94
N ASP A 180 3.37 -6.28 7.20
CA ASP A 180 3.70 -5.06 6.46
C ASP A 180 5.16 -4.64 6.67
N ARG A 181 5.63 -4.66 7.91
CA ARG A 181 6.92 -4.08 8.34
C ARG A 181 8.17 -4.75 7.75
N LEU A 182 8.05 -5.93 7.17
CA LEU A 182 9.19 -6.75 6.73
C LEU A 182 9.59 -6.51 5.27
N GLY A 183 9.22 -5.39 4.71
CA GLY A 183 10.00 -4.66 3.75
C GLY A 183 9.80 -4.96 2.28
N LYS A 184 9.37 -6.11 1.85
CA LYS A 184 9.16 -6.39 0.43
C LYS A 184 7.70 -6.64 0.14
N GLN A 185 7.22 -6.15 -0.99
CA GLN A 185 5.86 -6.42 -1.46
C GLN A 185 5.66 -7.91 -1.71
N GLY A 186 4.51 -8.45 -1.26
CA GLY A 186 4.07 -9.80 -1.58
C GLY A 186 3.77 -9.98 -3.06
N ARG A 187 3.67 -11.22 -3.50
CA ARG A 187 3.46 -11.59 -4.90
C ARG A 187 2.18 -12.42 -5.04
N ARG A 188 1.43 -12.14 -6.09
CA ARG A 188 0.32 -12.98 -6.52
C ARG A 188 0.88 -14.30 -7.03
N TYR A 189 0.58 -15.38 -6.32
CA TYR A 189 1.14 -16.70 -6.60
C TYR A 189 0.27 -17.53 -7.53
N LYS A 190 -1.02 -17.64 -7.19
CA LYS A 190 -2.00 -18.39 -7.99
C LYS A 190 -3.33 -17.63 -8.07
N VAL A 191 -4.03 -17.83 -9.17
CA VAL A 191 -5.37 -17.28 -9.40
C VAL A 191 -6.32 -18.41 -9.83
N PHE A 192 -7.47 -18.49 -9.16
CA PHE A 192 -8.53 -19.45 -9.42
C PHE A 192 -9.86 -18.72 -9.59
N GLY A 193 -10.09 -18.15 -10.77
CA GLY A 193 -11.23 -17.27 -11.00
C GLY A 193 -11.16 -16.00 -10.11
N LYS A 194 -12.09 -15.87 -9.16
CA LYS A 194 -12.11 -14.76 -8.22
C LYS A 194 -11.28 -15.00 -6.92
N ASN A 195 -10.62 -16.14 -6.81
CA ASN A 195 -9.83 -16.51 -5.66
C ASN A 195 -8.35 -16.43 -5.97
N GLU A 196 -7.56 -15.90 -5.04
CA GLU A 196 -6.13 -15.71 -5.22
C GLU A 196 -5.34 -16.19 -4.02
N ILE A 197 -4.16 -16.73 -4.28
CA ILE A 197 -3.14 -16.97 -3.26
C ILE A 197 -2.03 -15.96 -3.46
N TRP A 198 -1.74 -15.20 -2.41
CA TRP A 198 -0.61 -14.30 -2.36
C TRP A 198 0.41 -14.79 -1.35
N VAL A 199 1.68 -14.60 -1.66
CA VAL A 199 2.79 -14.98 -0.78
C VAL A 199 3.76 -13.84 -0.61
N LYS A 200 4.29 -13.71 0.61
CA LYS A 200 5.26 -12.68 0.97
C LYS A 200 6.35 -13.30 1.84
N GLN A 201 7.60 -13.13 1.44
CA GLN A 201 8.73 -13.49 2.31
C GLN A 201 8.77 -12.51 3.48
N LEU A 202 8.90 -13.03 4.67
CA LEU A 202 9.14 -12.29 5.90
C LEU A 202 10.64 -12.39 6.29
N SER A 203 10.95 -12.31 7.57
CA SER A 203 12.33 -12.46 8.04
C SER A 203 12.74 -13.95 8.08
N GLY A 204 13.99 -14.22 7.73
CA GLY A 204 14.50 -15.58 7.71
C GLY A 204 13.72 -16.47 6.74
N ASP A 205 13.22 -17.62 7.25
CA ASP A 205 12.44 -18.59 6.46
C ASP A 205 10.92 -18.42 6.65
N GLU A 206 10.48 -17.37 7.30
CA GLU A 206 9.07 -17.11 7.51
C GLU A 206 8.42 -16.57 6.24
N ILE A 207 7.18 -17.00 5.98
CA ILE A 207 6.34 -16.48 4.91
C ILE A 207 4.96 -16.11 5.42
N ALA A 208 4.36 -15.09 4.81
CA ALA A 208 2.93 -14.85 4.92
C ALA A 208 2.24 -15.37 3.66
N VAL A 209 1.15 -16.11 3.88
CA VAL A 209 0.26 -16.56 2.81
C VAL A 209 -1.10 -15.90 3.03
N CYS A 210 -1.60 -15.21 2.00
CA CYS A 210 -2.93 -14.63 2.01
C CYS A 210 -3.82 -15.38 1.02
N LEU A 211 -4.95 -15.85 1.52
CA LEU A 211 -6.03 -16.43 0.71
C LEU A 211 -7.04 -15.32 0.48
N PHE A 212 -7.05 -14.76 -0.71
CA PHE A 212 -7.86 -13.61 -1.06
C PHE A 212 -9.05 -14.05 -1.93
N ASN A 213 -10.26 -13.93 -1.37
CA ASN A 213 -11.50 -14.19 -2.08
C ASN A 213 -12.14 -12.85 -2.47
N ARG A 214 -12.36 -12.66 -3.78
CA ARG A 214 -13.03 -11.48 -4.35
C ARG A 214 -14.50 -11.71 -4.65
N ASP A 215 -15.03 -12.91 -4.31
CA ASP A 215 -16.41 -13.25 -4.60
C ASP A 215 -17.34 -12.80 -3.46
N ASP A 216 -18.39 -12.06 -3.82
CA ASP A 216 -19.38 -11.56 -2.87
C ASP A 216 -20.41 -12.62 -2.45
N HIS A 217 -20.49 -13.75 -3.17
CA HIS A 217 -21.57 -14.72 -3.02
C HIS A 217 -21.09 -16.09 -2.54
N PHE A 218 -19.84 -16.46 -2.84
CA PHE A 218 -19.34 -17.81 -2.57
C PHE A 218 -18.12 -17.78 -1.65
N SER A 219 -18.19 -18.58 -0.60
CA SER A 219 -17.03 -18.88 0.22
C SER A 219 -16.05 -19.77 -0.56
N TRP A 220 -14.77 -19.62 -0.30
CA TRP A 220 -13.75 -20.44 -0.90
C TRP A 220 -13.29 -21.51 0.11
N ASN A 221 -13.56 -22.77 -0.22
CA ASN A 221 -12.99 -23.90 0.49
C ASN A 221 -11.73 -24.33 -0.24
N LEU A 222 -10.59 -24.09 0.36
CA LEU A 222 -9.30 -24.42 -0.19
C LEU A 222 -8.61 -25.47 0.68
N ASP A 223 -8.29 -26.60 0.08
CA ASP A 223 -7.36 -27.57 0.64
C ASP A 223 -5.98 -27.34 0.02
N ILE A 224 -5.02 -26.91 0.84
CA ILE A 224 -3.65 -26.64 0.39
C ILE A 224 -2.77 -27.81 0.82
N ASP A 225 -2.26 -28.53 -0.17
CA ASP A 225 -1.15 -29.45 0.05
C ASP A 225 0.18 -28.67 0.01
N TRP A 226 0.63 -28.22 1.15
CA TRP A 226 1.82 -27.38 1.29
C TRP A 226 3.08 -28.01 0.68
N GLN A 227 3.16 -29.34 0.62
CA GLN A 227 4.31 -30.05 0.03
C GLN A 227 4.34 -29.94 -1.49
N LYS A 228 3.22 -29.61 -2.13
CA LYS A 228 3.11 -29.41 -3.58
C LYS A 228 3.20 -27.95 -4.00
N GLU A 229 3.26 -27.04 -3.03
CA GLU A 229 3.32 -25.60 -3.32
C GLU A 229 4.78 -25.15 -3.51
N ASP A 230 5.06 -24.55 -4.65
CA ASP A 230 6.38 -23.97 -4.96
C ASP A 230 6.41 -22.47 -4.69
N PHE A 231 6.95 -22.07 -3.54
CA PHE A 231 7.14 -20.68 -3.18
C PHE A 231 8.54 -20.13 -3.50
N SER A 232 9.27 -20.79 -4.41
CA SER A 232 10.59 -20.33 -4.87
C SER A 232 10.57 -18.90 -5.42
N LEU A 233 9.42 -18.44 -5.94
CA LEU A 233 9.20 -17.06 -6.37
C LEU A 233 9.45 -16.02 -5.26
N VAL A 234 9.33 -16.42 -3.99
CA VAL A 234 9.67 -15.59 -2.81
C VAL A 234 10.91 -16.10 -2.07
N GLY A 235 11.64 -17.05 -2.67
CA GLY A 235 12.91 -17.55 -2.13
C GLY A 235 12.73 -18.59 -1.01
N VAL A 236 11.57 -19.23 -0.91
CA VAL A 236 11.27 -20.22 0.14
C VAL A 236 10.96 -21.58 -0.50
N ASN A 237 11.56 -22.62 0.05
CA ASN A 237 11.27 -24.01 -0.30
C ASN A 237 10.60 -24.70 0.90
N LEU A 238 9.29 -25.00 0.79
CA LEU A 238 8.52 -25.61 1.85
C LEU A 238 8.78 -27.12 2.01
N THR A 239 9.40 -27.79 1.02
CA THR A 239 9.60 -29.24 1.06
C THR A 239 10.74 -29.67 1.98
N GLU A 240 11.61 -28.75 2.39
CA GLU A 240 12.83 -29.09 3.15
C GLU A 240 12.61 -29.15 4.66
N LYS A 241 11.54 -28.57 5.19
CA LYS A 241 11.27 -28.53 6.63
C LYS A 241 9.79 -28.34 6.97
N LYS A 242 9.44 -28.68 8.20
CA LYS A 242 8.09 -28.45 8.73
C LYS A 242 7.94 -27.00 9.19
N TYR A 243 6.84 -26.38 8.85
CA TYR A 243 6.48 -25.02 9.24
C TYR A 243 5.36 -25.00 10.25
N LYS A 244 5.45 -24.14 11.25
CA LYS A 244 4.32 -23.81 12.12
C LYS A 244 3.36 -22.90 11.36
N VAL A 245 2.08 -23.20 11.41
CA VAL A 245 1.04 -22.40 10.76
C VAL A 245 0.27 -21.62 11.83
N ARG A 246 0.10 -20.31 11.59
CA ARG A 246 -0.61 -19.41 12.49
C ARG A 246 -1.65 -18.58 11.73
N ASP A 247 -2.88 -18.58 12.20
CA ASP A 247 -3.94 -17.68 11.74
C ASP A 247 -3.77 -16.32 12.45
N LEU A 248 -3.33 -15.30 11.70
CA LEU A 248 -3.02 -13.98 12.24
C LEU A 248 -4.28 -13.18 12.61
N TRP A 249 -5.41 -13.49 11.99
CA TRP A 249 -6.68 -12.85 12.32
C TRP A 249 -7.32 -13.45 13.58
N LYS A 250 -7.28 -14.76 13.73
CA LYS A 250 -7.74 -15.45 14.94
C LYS A 250 -6.69 -15.47 16.05
N GLN A 251 -5.45 -15.06 15.75
CA GLN A 251 -4.30 -15.11 16.66
C GLN A 251 -4.11 -16.50 17.25
N LYS A 252 -4.25 -17.54 16.42
CA LYS A 252 -4.29 -18.93 16.84
C LYS A 252 -3.31 -19.79 16.02
N ASP A 253 -2.55 -20.63 16.72
CA ASP A 253 -1.73 -21.65 16.08
C ASP A 253 -2.62 -22.78 15.54
N LEU A 254 -2.36 -23.17 14.29
CA LEU A 254 -3.10 -24.20 13.57
C LEU A 254 -2.34 -25.53 13.48
N GLY A 255 -1.15 -25.63 14.08
CA GLY A 255 -0.30 -26.81 14.03
C GLY A 255 0.89 -26.65 13.08
N THR A 256 1.30 -27.75 12.48
CA THR A 256 2.44 -27.79 11.53
C THR A 256 1.98 -28.31 10.18
N ALA A 257 2.51 -27.75 9.11
CA ALA A 257 2.37 -28.19 7.74
C ALA A 257 3.72 -28.70 7.22
#